data_093831d095dca4fa313c1f0bb3035a33
#
_entry.id   093831d095dca4fa313c1f0bb3035a33
#
_cell.length_a   1.000
_cell.length_b   1.000
_cell.length_c   1.000
_cell.angle_alpha   90.00
_cell.angle_beta   90.00
_cell.angle_gamma   90.00
#
_symmetry.space_group_name_H-M   'P 1'
#
loop_
_entity.id
_entity.type
_entity.pdbx_description
1 polymer ?
#
loop_
_entity_poly.entity_id
_entity_poly.type
_entity_poly.pdbx_seq_one_letter_code
_entity_poly.pdbx_strand_id
1 'polypeptide(L)'
;SSIQHCCIAGEPLNPEVFKQWEQLTGLKLYEGFGQSESSVLIANFSPWITPKPGSTGKPSPLYDIDLINSEGKPCEDGEEGEIVVRLKGHDWPTGLFTGYYLDDEMTKANLGGEWYNTKDVAWRDSNGYFWFVGRNDDVIKCSGYRIGPFEVESALTEHPSVVECAVMILAAGQHMEIYSSDNLK
;
A
#
# COMPACT_ATOMS: atom_id res chain seq x y z
N SER A 1 29.48 -8.41 -5.37
CA SER A 1 28.58 -7.99 -4.27
C SER A 1 28.23 -9.20 -3.42
N SER A 2 28.20 -9.04 -2.09
CA SER A 2 27.74 -10.06 -1.14
C SER A 2 26.22 -10.09 -0.99
N ILE A 3 25.52 -9.08 -1.53
CA ILE A 3 24.06 -8.97 -1.49
C ILE A 3 23.48 -9.96 -2.50
N GLN A 4 22.54 -10.79 -2.04
CA GLN A 4 21.85 -11.80 -2.85
C GLN A 4 20.35 -11.57 -2.96
N HIS A 5 19.77 -10.83 -2.01
CA HIS A 5 18.34 -10.57 -1.93
C HIS A 5 18.09 -9.20 -1.29
N CYS A 6 17.13 -8.44 -1.83
CA CYS A 6 16.80 -7.10 -1.37
C CYS A 6 15.29 -6.98 -1.18
N CYS A 7 14.89 -6.56 0.01
CA CYS A 7 13.50 -6.27 0.34
C CYS A 7 13.33 -4.81 0.71
N ILE A 8 12.16 -4.27 0.46
CA ILE A 8 11.73 -2.94 0.88
C ILE A 8 10.33 -3.02 1.47
N ALA A 9 10.07 -2.23 2.49
CA ALA A 9 8.76 -2.10 3.12
C ALA A 9 8.68 -0.74 3.83
N GLY A 10 7.46 -0.36 4.25
CA GLY A 10 7.18 0.87 4.98
C GLY A 10 6.61 1.97 4.10
N GLU A 11 7.05 2.05 2.84
CA GLU A 11 6.53 2.96 1.82
C GLU A 11 6.39 2.22 0.49
N PRO A 12 5.47 2.63 -0.39
CA PRO A 12 5.33 2.05 -1.72
C PRO A 12 6.61 2.21 -2.54
N LEU A 13 7.01 1.16 -3.23
CA LEU A 13 8.21 1.18 -4.06
C LEU A 13 7.94 1.88 -5.39
N ASN A 14 8.63 3.01 -5.59
CA ASN A 14 8.57 3.73 -6.87
C ASN A 14 9.06 2.82 -8.02
N PRO A 15 8.28 2.65 -9.11
CA PRO A 15 8.64 1.81 -10.25
C PRO A 15 9.96 2.19 -10.92
N GLU A 16 10.33 3.46 -10.89
CA GLU A 16 11.59 3.93 -11.47
C GLU A 16 12.78 3.50 -10.59
N VAL A 17 12.65 3.58 -9.27
CA VAL A 17 13.65 3.06 -8.33
C VAL A 17 13.84 1.56 -8.50
N PHE A 18 12.75 0.80 -8.69
CA PHE A 18 12.83 -0.63 -8.99
C PHE A 18 13.68 -0.91 -10.24
N LYS A 19 13.41 -0.20 -11.35
CA LYS A 19 14.13 -0.36 -12.62
C LYS A 19 15.60 0.01 -12.51
N GLN A 20 15.90 1.16 -11.89
CA GLN A 20 17.28 1.62 -11.70
C GLN A 20 18.07 0.66 -10.83
N TRP A 21 17.49 0.16 -9.74
CA TRP A 21 18.13 -0.84 -8.90
C TRP A 21 18.47 -2.11 -9.65
N GLU A 22 17.52 -2.65 -10.43
CA GLU A 22 17.76 -3.86 -11.25
C GLU A 22 18.85 -3.65 -12.30
N GLN A 23 18.87 -2.48 -12.96
CA GLN A 23 19.91 -2.10 -13.92
C GLN A 23 21.30 -2.01 -13.28
N LEU A 24 21.41 -1.42 -12.08
CA LEU A 24 22.70 -1.19 -11.43
C LEU A 24 23.26 -2.44 -10.75
N THR A 25 22.40 -3.31 -10.25
CA THR A 25 22.81 -4.42 -9.38
C THR A 25 22.57 -5.81 -9.98
N GLY A 26 21.68 -5.91 -10.96
CA GLY A 26 21.17 -7.18 -11.49
C GLY A 26 20.21 -7.89 -10.52
N LEU A 27 19.83 -7.26 -9.41
CA LEU A 27 18.94 -7.83 -8.39
C LEU A 27 17.57 -7.14 -8.43
N LYS A 28 16.51 -7.92 -8.22
CA LYS A 28 15.17 -7.37 -8.05
C LYS A 28 14.95 -6.89 -6.63
N LEU A 29 14.10 -5.87 -6.46
CA LEU A 29 13.54 -5.47 -5.18
C LEU A 29 12.23 -6.22 -4.93
N TYR A 30 12.05 -6.70 -3.70
CA TYR A 30 10.86 -7.39 -3.25
C TYR A 30 10.14 -6.52 -2.24
N GLU A 31 9.03 -5.92 -2.68
CA GLU A 31 8.21 -5.07 -1.83
C GLU A 31 7.32 -5.89 -0.91
N GLY A 32 7.08 -5.38 0.30
CA GLY A 32 6.15 -5.94 1.26
C GLY A 32 5.38 -4.85 1.98
N PHE A 33 4.07 -5.04 2.10
CA PHE A 33 3.13 -4.20 2.82
C PHE A 33 2.69 -4.87 4.11
N GLY A 34 2.66 -4.11 5.16
CA GLY A 34 2.14 -4.46 6.47
C GLY A 34 2.02 -3.21 7.33
N GLN A 35 1.56 -3.37 8.56
CA GLN A 35 1.34 -2.27 9.50
C GLN A 35 1.94 -2.60 10.86
N SER A 36 1.98 -1.64 11.79
CA SER A 36 2.36 -1.92 13.19
C SER A 36 1.41 -2.91 13.86
N GLU A 37 0.18 -2.95 13.39
CA GLU A 37 -0.90 -3.83 13.82
C GLU A 37 -0.78 -5.25 13.25
N SER A 38 0.07 -5.47 12.26
CA SER A 38 0.18 -6.75 11.56
C SER A 38 1.63 -7.10 11.24
N SER A 39 1.89 -8.35 10.85
CA SER A 39 3.08 -8.67 10.08
C SER A 39 2.87 -8.33 8.60
N VAL A 40 3.64 -8.92 7.67
CA VAL A 40 3.50 -8.69 6.25
C VAL A 40 2.16 -9.25 5.74
N LEU A 41 1.29 -8.37 5.28
CA LEU A 41 -0.03 -8.70 4.72
C LEU A 41 0.05 -9.07 3.25
N ILE A 42 0.75 -8.26 2.46
CA ILE A 42 0.87 -8.41 1.01
C ILE A 42 2.34 -8.25 0.65
N ALA A 43 2.89 -9.10 -0.21
CA ALA A 43 4.27 -8.97 -0.65
C ALA A 43 4.59 -9.70 -1.95
N ASN A 44 5.73 -9.36 -2.51
CA ASN A 44 6.38 -10.10 -3.56
C ASN A 44 7.25 -11.22 -2.94
N PHE A 45 6.63 -12.35 -2.58
CA PHE A 45 7.29 -13.47 -1.90
C PHE A 45 8.20 -14.25 -2.84
N SER A 46 9.51 -14.01 -2.76
CA SER A 46 10.50 -14.80 -3.48
C SER A 46 10.61 -16.23 -2.90
N PRO A 47 10.78 -17.28 -3.73
CA PRO A 47 10.87 -17.27 -5.19
C PRO A 47 9.51 -17.46 -5.90
N TRP A 48 8.40 -17.49 -5.16
CA TRP A 48 7.09 -17.89 -5.69
C TRP A 48 6.37 -16.81 -6.48
N ILE A 49 6.69 -15.54 -6.20
CA ILE A 49 6.04 -14.40 -6.86
C ILE A 49 7.09 -13.57 -7.59
N THR A 50 6.88 -13.37 -8.89
CA THR A 50 7.71 -12.48 -9.70
C THR A 50 7.28 -11.05 -9.44
N PRO A 51 8.16 -10.15 -8.94
CA PRO A 51 7.80 -8.77 -8.71
C PRO A 51 7.36 -8.07 -10.01
N LYS A 52 6.32 -7.28 -9.90
CA LYS A 52 5.89 -6.34 -10.95
C LYS A 52 6.18 -4.92 -10.47
N PRO A 53 6.90 -4.09 -11.23
CA PRO A 53 7.16 -2.69 -10.85
C PRO A 53 5.86 -1.94 -10.53
N GLY A 54 5.77 -1.33 -9.35
CA GLY A 54 4.60 -0.60 -8.85
C GLY A 54 3.55 -1.47 -8.16
N SER A 55 3.68 -2.80 -8.18
CA SER A 55 2.77 -3.69 -7.45
C SER A 55 3.40 -4.12 -6.13
N THR A 56 2.62 -4.03 -5.07
CA THR A 56 2.99 -4.55 -3.75
C THR A 56 3.11 -6.07 -3.70
N GLY A 57 2.51 -6.79 -4.67
CA GLY A 57 2.56 -8.24 -4.75
C GLY A 57 1.23 -8.93 -4.48
N LYS A 58 1.26 -10.05 -3.77
CA LYS A 58 0.08 -10.88 -3.49
C LYS A 58 -0.13 -11.08 -1.99
N PRO A 59 -1.36 -11.42 -1.56
CA PRO A 59 -1.66 -11.73 -0.17
C PRO A 59 -0.74 -12.77 0.45
N SER A 60 -0.34 -12.52 1.68
CA SER A 60 0.35 -13.50 2.51
C SER A 60 -0.56 -14.70 2.80
N PRO A 61 -0.05 -15.93 2.75
CA PRO A 61 -0.83 -17.11 3.10
C PRO A 61 -1.21 -17.20 4.59
N LEU A 62 -0.69 -16.28 5.42
CA LEU A 62 -1.03 -16.20 6.85
C LEU A 62 -2.38 -15.53 7.11
N TYR A 63 -2.93 -14.83 6.11
CA TYR A 63 -4.12 -14.00 6.27
C TYR A 63 -5.14 -14.25 5.15
N ASP A 64 -6.41 -14.19 5.52
CA ASP A 64 -7.52 -14.12 4.57
C ASP A 64 -7.77 -12.63 4.25
N ILE A 65 -7.19 -12.16 3.14
CA ILE A 65 -7.20 -10.76 2.73
C ILE A 65 -8.12 -10.56 1.55
N ASP A 66 -8.93 -9.51 1.63
CA ASP A 66 -9.78 -9.07 0.53
C ASP A 66 -9.76 -7.53 0.39
N LEU A 67 -10.42 -7.03 -0.64
CA LEU A 67 -10.71 -5.62 -0.86
C LEU A 67 -12.20 -5.40 -0.69
N ILE A 68 -12.58 -4.41 0.11
CA ILE A 68 -13.99 -4.07 0.37
C ILE A 68 -14.25 -2.64 -0.11
N ASN A 69 -15.30 -2.47 -0.90
CA ASN A 69 -15.74 -1.17 -1.37
C ASN A 69 -16.53 -0.39 -0.29
N SER A 70 -16.92 0.84 -0.62
CA SER A 70 -17.66 1.72 0.30
C SER A 70 -19.04 1.20 0.73
N GLU A 71 -19.58 0.18 0.04
CA GLU A 71 -20.83 -0.50 0.41
C GLU A 71 -20.58 -1.70 1.34
N GLY A 72 -19.32 -2.01 1.68
CA GLY A 72 -18.94 -3.17 2.49
C GLY A 72 -18.98 -4.49 1.73
N LYS A 73 -18.95 -4.44 0.39
CA LYS A 73 -18.94 -5.63 -0.48
C LYS A 73 -17.53 -5.89 -1.01
N PRO A 74 -17.17 -7.18 -1.28
CA PRO A 74 -15.93 -7.51 -1.96
C PRO A 74 -15.84 -6.82 -3.32
N CYS A 75 -14.64 -6.33 -3.64
CA CYS A 75 -14.33 -5.67 -4.91
C CYS A 75 -14.09 -6.69 -6.03
N GLU A 76 -14.52 -6.33 -7.23
CA GLU A 76 -14.11 -7.01 -8.45
C GLU A 76 -12.67 -6.63 -8.85
N ASP A 77 -12.08 -7.39 -9.79
CA ASP A 77 -10.75 -7.06 -10.32
C ASP A 77 -10.76 -5.69 -11.01
N GLY A 78 -9.79 -4.84 -10.65
CA GLY A 78 -9.70 -3.45 -11.12
C GLY A 78 -10.53 -2.46 -10.31
N GLU A 79 -11.38 -2.90 -9.39
CA GLU A 79 -12.11 -2.03 -8.47
C GLU A 79 -11.25 -1.66 -7.27
N GLU A 80 -11.26 -0.39 -6.89
CA GLU A 80 -10.59 0.09 -5.68
C GLU A 80 -11.41 -0.22 -4.43
N GLY A 81 -10.72 -0.72 -3.40
CA GLY A 81 -11.31 -1.00 -2.10
C GLY A 81 -10.31 -0.88 -0.97
N GLU A 82 -10.83 -0.87 0.24
CA GLU A 82 -10.03 -0.94 1.44
C GLU A 82 -9.49 -2.35 1.64
N ILE A 83 -8.19 -2.46 1.91
CA ILE A 83 -7.57 -3.75 2.26
C ILE A 83 -8.08 -4.16 3.63
N VAL A 84 -8.62 -5.37 3.71
CA VAL A 84 -9.17 -5.92 4.95
C VAL A 84 -8.64 -7.32 5.23
N VAL A 85 -8.57 -7.67 6.52
CA VAL A 85 -8.22 -9.02 6.97
C VAL A 85 -9.41 -9.64 7.67
N ARG A 86 -9.82 -10.84 7.25
CA ARG A 86 -10.94 -11.54 7.88
C ARG A 86 -10.57 -12.02 9.29
N LEU A 87 -11.44 -11.70 10.26
CA LEU A 87 -11.28 -12.06 11.67
C LEU A 87 -12.19 -13.22 12.09
N LYS A 88 -13.34 -13.37 11.42
CA LYS A 88 -14.34 -14.38 11.77
C LYS A 88 -14.19 -15.65 10.95
N GLY A 89 -14.49 -16.79 11.59
CA GLY A 89 -14.51 -18.09 10.93
C GLY A 89 -13.19 -18.87 10.98
N HIS A 90 -12.15 -18.29 11.57
CA HIS A 90 -10.82 -18.87 11.74
C HIS A 90 -10.25 -18.59 13.13
N ASP A 91 -9.17 -19.28 13.48
CA ASP A 91 -8.34 -18.86 14.62
C ASP A 91 -7.82 -17.44 14.38
N TRP A 92 -7.51 -16.74 15.48
CA TRP A 92 -6.97 -15.38 15.37
C TRP A 92 -5.74 -15.34 14.44
N PRO A 93 -5.70 -14.45 13.45
CA PRO A 93 -4.62 -14.45 12.46
C PRO A 93 -3.25 -14.24 13.12
N THR A 94 -2.31 -15.17 12.85
CA THR A 94 -0.96 -15.09 13.40
C THR A 94 -0.24 -13.82 12.93
N GLY A 95 0.27 -13.03 13.88
CA GLY A 95 0.95 -11.77 13.58
C GLY A 95 0.02 -10.57 13.45
N LEU A 96 -1.28 -10.74 13.61
CA LEU A 96 -2.19 -9.61 13.80
C LEU A 96 -2.22 -9.25 15.29
N PHE A 97 -2.19 -7.95 15.61
CA PHE A 97 -2.25 -7.46 16.99
C PHE A 97 -3.59 -7.82 17.67
N THR A 98 -3.61 -7.79 18.99
CA THR A 98 -4.80 -8.16 19.78
C THR A 98 -5.56 -6.94 20.34
N GLY A 99 -5.04 -5.75 20.13
CA GLY A 99 -5.67 -4.49 20.54
C GLY A 99 -4.68 -3.36 20.76
N TYR A 100 -5.22 -2.17 20.89
CA TYR A 100 -4.47 -0.95 21.20
C TYR A 100 -4.25 -0.83 22.71
N TYR A 101 -3.07 -0.39 23.11
CA TYR A 101 -2.73 -0.24 24.54
C TYR A 101 -3.57 0.85 25.19
N LEU A 102 -4.29 0.50 26.26
CA LEU A 102 -5.18 1.38 27.03
C LEU A 102 -6.26 2.09 26.18
N ASP A 103 -6.67 1.50 25.04
CA ASP A 103 -7.70 2.03 24.16
C ASP A 103 -8.64 0.93 23.69
N ASP A 104 -9.55 0.54 24.59
CA ASP A 104 -10.54 -0.50 24.33
C ASP A 104 -11.58 -0.06 23.28
N GLU A 105 -11.87 1.23 23.18
CA GLU A 105 -12.83 1.77 22.22
C GLU A 105 -12.27 1.65 20.79
N MET A 106 -11.03 2.07 20.56
CA MET A 106 -10.34 1.91 19.27
C MET A 106 -10.15 0.44 18.93
N THR A 107 -9.78 -0.39 19.91
CA THR A 107 -9.65 -1.84 19.74
C THR A 107 -10.96 -2.45 19.23
N LYS A 108 -12.07 -2.16 19.91
CA LYS A 108 -13.39 -2.66 19.54
C LYS A 108 -13.84 -2.13 18.17
N ALA A 109 -13.55 -0.88 17.85
CA ALA A 109 -13.90 -0.26 16.57
C ALA A 109 -13.18 -0.95 15.41
N ASN A 110 -11.93 -1.35 15.59
CA ASN A 110 -11.12 -1.95 14.51
C ASN A 110 -11.19 -3.49 14.47
N LEU A 111 -11.37 -4.16 15.60
CA LEU A 111 -11.32 -5.62 15.73
C LEU A 111 -12.67 -6.25 16.11
N GLY A 112 -13.69 -5.46 16.41
CA GLY A 112 -15.00 -5.97 16.87
C GLY A 112 -15.90 -6.50 15.76
N GLY A 113 -15.52 -6.31 14.50
CA GLY A 113 -16.27 -6.67 13.30
C GLY A 113 -15.96 -8.05 12.74
N GLU A 114 -16.32 -8.26 11.48
CA GLU A 114 -15.92 -9.40 10.68
C GLU A 114 -14.51 -9.24 10.12
N TRP A 115 -14.10 -8.00 9.92
CA TRP A 115 -12.88 -7.58 9.27
C TRP A 115 -12.04 -6.69 10.17
N TYR A 116 -10.74 -6.83 10.09
CA TYR A 116 -9.80 -5.79 10.46
C TYR A 116 -9.61 -4.85 9.26
N ASN A 117 -9.88 -3.58 9.44
CA ASN A 117 -9.78 -2.56 8.41
C ASN A 117 -8.43 -1.86 8.49
N THR A 118 -7.61 -1.99 7.45
CA THR A 118 -6.27 -1.38 7.43
C THR A 118 -6.32 0.12 7.21
N LYS A 119 -7.41 0.64 6.64
CA LYS A 119 -7.58 2.01 6.13
C LYS A 119 -6.69 2.34 4.93
N ASP A 120 -6.03 1.36 4.37
CA ASP A 120 -5.24 1.45 3.16
C ASP A 120 -6.08 0.98 1.97
N VAL A 121 -6.00 1.72 0.87
CA VAL A 121 -6.78 1.47 -0.36
C VAL A 121 -5.86 0.88 -1.41
N ALA A 122 -6.35 -0.13 -2.08
CA ALA A 122 -5.68 -0.79 -3.20
C ALA A 122 -6.71 -1.25 -4.24
N TRP A 123 -6.24 -1.68 -5.40
CA TRP A 123 -7.01 -2.48 -6.34
C TRP A 123 -6.23 -3.77 -6.68
N ARG A 124 -6.92 -4.76 -7.22
CA ARG A 124 -6.34 -6.06 -7.57
C ARG A 124 -6.45 -6.29 -9.06
N ASP A 125 -5.35 -6.73 -9.70
CA ASP A 125 -5.39 -7.14 -11.10
C ASP A 125 -5.91 -8.58 -11.25
N SER A 126 -6.28 -8.97 -12.49
CA SER A 126 -6.79 -10.31 -12.82
C SER A 126 -5.77 -11.45 -12.57
N ASN A 127 -4.51 -11.14 -12.27
CA ASN A 127 -3.49 -12.10 -11.85
C ASN A 127 -3.35 -12.16 -10.32
N GLY A 128 -4.16 -11.41 -9.57
CA GLY A 128 -4.16 -11.36 -8.11
C GLY A 128 -3.04 -10.52 -7.49
N TYR A 129 -2.41 -9.62 -8.26
CA TYR A 129 -1.48 -8.64 -7.72
C TYR A 129 -2.24 -7.43 -7.19
N PHE A 130 -1.81 -6.95 -6.04
CA PHE A 130 -2.35 -5.75 -5.41
C PHE A 130 -1.52 -4.53 -5.79
N TRP A 131 -2.22 -3.43 -6.03
CA TRP A 131 -1.66 -2.14 -6.41
C TRP A 131 -2.13 -1.12 -5.39
N PHE A 132 -1.19 -0.60 -4.61
CA PHE A 132 -1.47 0.36 -3.55
C PHE A 132 -1.86 1.71 -4.14
N VAL A 133 -2.92 2.33 -3.61
CA VAL A 133 -3.40 3.66 -4.02
C VAL A 133 -3.01 4.71 -2.98
N GLY A 134 -3.23 4.42 -1.70
CA GLY A 134 -2.96 5.35 -0.60
C GLY A 134 -3.82 5.04 0.61
N ARG A 135 -3.70 5.87 1.64
CA ARG A 135 -4.61 5.80 2.77
C ARG A 135 -5.96 6.39 2.39
N ASN A 136 -7.03 5.86 2.96
CA ASN A 136 -8.39 6.31 2.67
C ASN A 136 -8.64 7.79 3.03
N ASP A 137 -7.89 8.31 4.01
CA ASP A 137 -7.89 9.71 4.45
C ASP A 137 -6.99 10.62 3.59
N ASP A 138 -6.00 10.06 2.87
CA ASP A 138 -5.04 10.81 2.05
C ASP A 138 -5.36 10.78 0.55
N VAL A 139 -6.36 9.99 0.13
CA VAL A 139 -6.75 9.88 -1.27
C VAL A 139 -7.45 11.16 -1.74
N ILE A 140 -6.91 11.76 -2.80
CA ILE A 140 -7.47 12.96 -3.44
C ILE A 140 -8.75 12.58 -4.20
N LYS A 141 -9.88 13.18 -3.79
CA LYS A 141 -11.17 12.99 -4.47
C LYS A 141 -11.45 14.19 -5.38
N CYS A 142 -11.31 14.00 -6.68
CA CYS A 142 -11.52 15.07 -7.67
C CYS A 142 -12.43 14.60 -8.81
N SER A 143 -13.57 15.26 -8.99
CA SER A 143 -14.49 15.02 -10.12
C SER A 143 -14.90 13.54 -10.33
N GLY A 144 -15.03 12.78 -9.23
CA GLY A 144 -15.36 11.36 -9.27
C GLY A 144 -14.16 10.41 -9.39
N TYR A 145 -12.96 10.95 -9.55
CA TYR A 145 -11.71 10.19 -9.50
C TYR A 145 -11.14 10.15 -8.09
N ARG A 146 -10.49 9.04 -7.77
CA ARG A 146 -9.68 8.87 -6.56
C ARG A 146 -8.23 8.75 -7.01
N ILE A 147 -7.38 9.65 -6.56
CA ILE A 147 -5.98 9.72 -6.97
C ILE A 147 -5.13 9.59 -5.71
N GLY A 148 -4.28 8.59 -5.65
CA GLY A 148 -3.32 8.43 -4.56
C GLY A 148 -2.19 9.45 -4.68
N PRO A 149 -1.73 10.08 -3.57
CA PRO A 149 -0.54 10.93 -3.59
C PRO A 149 0.66 10.24 -4.25
N PHE A 150 0.89 8.98 -3.95
CA PHE A 150 1.98 8.18 -4.51
C PHE A 150 1.91 8.03 -6.04
N GLU A 151 0.73 7.95 -6.63
CA GLU A 151 0.56 7.88 -8.09
C GLU A 151 1.09 9.16 -8.77
N VAL A 152 0.76 10.32 -8.19
CA VAL A 152 1.24 11.62 -8.69
C VAL A 152 2.75 11.77 -8.48
N GLU A 153 3.25 11.39 -7.31
CA GLU A 153 4.68 11.40 -6.97
C GLU A 153 5.48 10.50 -7.92
N SER A 154 4.98 9.30 -8.21
CA SER A 154 5.61 8.37 -9.15
C SER A 154 5.68 8.94 -10.57
N ALA A 155 4.61 9.58 -11.03
CA ALA A 155 4.59 10.22 -12.35
C ALA A 155 5.57 11.41 -12.43
N LEU A 156 5.69 12.20 -11.37
CA LEU A 156 6.61 13.35 -11.33
C LEU A 156 8.08 12.91 -11.29
N THR A 157 8.40 11.83 -10.59
CA THR A 157 9.78 11.31 -10.50
C THR A 157 10.28 10.69 -11.82
N GLU A 158 9.41 10.46 -12.81
CA GLU A 158 9.84 10.10 -14.17
C GLU A 158 10.58 11.25 -14.87
N HIS A 159 10.41 12.49 -14.42
CA HIS A 159 11.10 13.62 -15.00
C HIS A 159 12.56 13.69 -14.52
N PRO A 160 13.56 13.78 -15.44
CA PRO A 160 14.99 13.67 -15.08
C PRO A 160 15.50 14.77 -14.14
N SER A 161 14.78 15.87 -13.97
CA SER A 161 15.13 16.95 -13.04
C SER A 161 14.44 16.83 -11.68
N VAL A 162 13.60 15.80 -11.47
CA VAL A 162 12.91 15.55 -10.20
C VAL A 162 13.60 14.38 -9.51
N VAL A 163 14.22 14.65 -8.37
CA VAL A 163 14.87 13.62 -7.55
C VAL A 163 13.88 13.05 -6.55
N GLU A 164 13.07 13.92 -5.94
CA GLU A 164 12.08 13.57 -4.93
C GLU A 164 10.94 14.59 -4.96
N CYS A 165 9.74 14.17 -4.67
CA CYS A 165 8.57 15.05 -4.52
C CYS A 165 7.61 14.46 -3.49
N ALA A 166 6.76 15.30 -2.93
CA ALA A 166 5.68 14.91 -2.04
C ALA A 166 4.40 15.65 -2.45
N VAL A 167 3.29 14.92 -2.44
CA VAL A 167 1.96 15.46 -2.72
C VAL A 167 1.18 15.55 -1.43
N MET A 168 0.69 16.74 -1.10
CA MET A 168 -0.10 17.01 0.10
C MET A 168 -1.45 17.60 -0.26
N ILE A 169 -2.50 17.18 0.45
CA ILE A 169 -3.82 17.78 0.37
C ILE A 169 -3.92 18.86 1.44
N LEU A 170 -4.10 20.11 1.03
CA LEU A 170 -4.36 21.20 1.97
C LEU A 170 -5.86 21.37 2.18
N ALA A 171 -6.31 21.30 3.42
CA ALA A 171 -7.73 21.35 3.80
C ALA A 171 -8.43 22.69 3.48
N ALA A 172 -7.70 23.76 3.26
CA ALA A 172 -8.23 25.11 3.05
C ALA A 172 -8.35 25.44 1.56
N GLY A 173 -9.31 24.88 0.85
CA GLY A 173 -9.67 25.32 -0.49
C GLY A 173 -9.24 24.39 -1.63
N GLN A 174 -8.92 23.16 -1.36
CA GLN A 174 -8.62 22.11 -2.38
C GLN A 174 -7.53 22.50 -3.39
N HIS A 175 -6.49 23.16 -2.94
CA HIS A 175 -5.29 23.38 -3.76
C HIS A 175 -4.30 22.24 -3.51
N MET A 176 -3.83 21.63 -4.60
CA MET A 176 -2.70 20.72 -4.58
C MET A 176 -1.43 21.55 -4.73
N GLU A 177 -0.52 21.47 -3.76
CA GLU A 177 0.82 22.05 -3.88
C GLU A 177 1.83 20.93 -4.08
N ILE A 178 2.74 21.12 -5.04
CA ILE A 178 3.83 20.20 -5.33
C ILE A 178 5.11 20.86 -4.87
N TYR A 179 5.80 20.24 -3.93
CA TYR A 179 7.09 20.72 -3.44
C TYR A 179 8.20 19.86 -4.03
N SER A 180 9.20 20.51 -4.64
CA SER A 180 10.47 19.87 -5.00
C SER A 180 11.52 20.18 -3.93
N SER A 181 12.50 19.31 -3.77
CA SER A 181 13.60 19.50 -2.81
C SER A 181 14.37 20.82 -2.99
N ASP A 182 14.31 21.44 -4.16
CA ASP A 182 14.96 22.72 -4.44
C ASP A 182 14.24 23.92 -3.81
N ASN A 183 12.99 23.77 -3.38
CA ASN A 183 12.19 24.81 -2.73
C ASN A 183 12.22 24.74 -1.20
N LEU A 184 12.94 23.79 -0.61
CA LEU A 184 13.07 23.58 0.84
C LEU A 184 14.34 24.25 1.42
N LYS A 185 14.84 25.32 0.80
CA LYS A 185 15.93 26.15 1.34
C LYS A 185 15.42 27.39 2.04
#